data_f2f9c5070ec5886563a1619552d2dcb3
#
_entry.id   f2f9c5070ec5886563a1619552d2dcb3
#
_cell.length_a   1.000
_cell.length_b   1.000
_cell.length_c   1.000
_cell.angle_alpha   90.00
_cell.angle_beta   90.00
_cell.angle_gamma   90.00
#
_symmetry.space_group_name_H-M   'P 1'
#
loop_
_entity.id
_entity.type
_entity.pdbx_description
1 polymer ?
#
loop_
_entity_poly.entity_id
_entity_poly.type
_entity_poly.pdbx_seq_one_letter_code
_entity_poly.pdbx_strand_id
1 'polypeptide(L)'
;NALSDIYAMGGTVKTALNIVCFPEKMDLNILGKIMQGGADKVIEAGGTLAGGHSIADSDVKYGLSVMGTVHPEHIYSNNTGQPSDVLILTKKLGVGLVCNANRVGEAPLGAIEDAVSSMTTLNKAASEISHAFDIHACTDVTGFSFLGHLSEMLNDDITALIDSISIPVITGALRCADEFFLTAAAQRNRNHVGDKVCFAKNIPFSMEEVLFDPQTSGGLLFAVKATEADAFLHELKAAGLPAAKVGRFVKRRDVPIYVN
;
A
#
# COMPACT_ATOMS: atom_id res chain seq x y z
N ASN A 1 8.40 -3.08 1.25
CA ASN A 1 8.08 -1.80 0.60
C ASN A 1 8.83 -1.64 -0.71
N ALA A 2 10.18 -1.66 -0.72
CA ALA A 2 10.99 -1.41 -1.92
C ALA A 2 10.75 -2.38 -3.10
N LEU A 3 10.23 -3.57 -2.86
CA LEU A 3 9.83 -4.54 -3.91
C LEU A 3 8.46 -4.21 -4.53
N SER A 4 7.67 -3.37 -3.87
CA SER A 4 6.25 -3.15 -4.17
C SER A 4 6.02 -2.47 -5.52
N ASP A 5 6.85 -1.48 -5.87
CA ASP A 5 6.78 -0.76 -7.16
C ASP A 5 6.92 -1.70 -8.36
N ILE A 6 7.80 -2.74 -8.23
CA ILE A 6 7.95 -3.75 -9.29
C ILE A 6 6.64 -4.51 -9.50
N TYR A 7 5.97 -4.89 -8.41
CA TYR A 7 4.70 -5.60 -8.47
C TYR A 7 3.55 -4.72 -8.96
N ALA A 8 3.53 -3.44 -8.57
CA ALA A 8 2.53 -2.48 -9.03
C ALA A 8 2.57 -2.26 -10.55
N MET A 9 3.75 -2.40 -11.15
CA MET A 9 3.94 -2.34 -12.60
C MET A 9 3.69 -3.68 -13.33
N GLY A 10 3.28 -4.76 -12.63
CA GLY A 10 3.13 -6.09 -13.20
C GLY A 10 4.47 -6.81 -13.43
N GLY A 11 5.55 -6.35 -12.78
CA GLY A 11 6.91 -6.86 -12.99
C GLY A 11 7.29 -8.01 -12.07
N THR A 12 8.43 -8.61 -12.39
CA THR A 12 9.09 -9.66 -11.61
C THR A 12 10.42 -9.14 -11.06
N VAL A 13 10.64 -9.27 -9.76
CA VAL A 13 11.89 -8.89 -9.10
C VAL A 13 13.04 -9.78 -9.60
N LYS A 14 14.19 -9.18 -9.90
CA LYS A 14 15.41 -9.87 -10.35
C LYS A 14 16.57 -9.71 -9.38
N THR A 15 16.85 -8.48 -8.96
CA THR A 15 17.98 -8.22 -8.07
C THR A 15 17.72 -7.02 -7.18
N ALA A 16 18.40 -6.98 -6.04
CA ALA A 16 18.36 -5.87 -5.11
C ALA A 16 19.76 -5.56 -4.55
N LEU A 17 19.97 -4.30 -4.19
CA LEU A 17 21.14 -3.82 -3.45
C LEU A 17 20.68 -3.24 -2.11
N ASN A 18 21.36 -3.60 -1.01
CA ASN A 18 21.15 -3.00 0.29
C ASN A 18 21.64 -1.54 0.31
N ILE A 19 20.86 -0.66 0.92
CA ILE A 19 21.27 0.68 1.30
C ILE A 19 21.03 0.81 2.80
N VAL A 20 22.09 1.04 3.57
CA VAL A 20 22.00 1.10 5.03
C VAL A 20 22.77 2.29 5.60
N CYS A 21 22.10 3.06 6.48
CA CYS A 21 22.75 4.00 7.37
C CYS A 21 22.68 3.41 8.79
N PHE A 22 23.81 3.40 9.50
CA PHE A 22 23.88 2.73 10.81
C PHE A 22 24.84 3.44 11.75
N PRO A 23 24.47 3.65 13.04
CA PRO A 23 25.34 4.26 14.03
C PRO A 23 26.56 3.39 14.37
N GLU A 24 27.76 3.95 14.28
CA GLU A 24 29.02 3.22 14.53
C GLU A 24 29.10 2.55 15.92
N LYS A 25 28.42 3.14 16.92
CA LYS A 25 28.43 2.65 18.31
C LYS A 25 27.32 1.64 18.62
N MET A 26 26.41 1.38 17.67
CA MET A 26 25.30 0.44 17.86
C MET A 26 25.78 -1.00 17.62
N ASP A 27 25.15 -1.95 18.33
CA ASP A 27 25.48 -3.38 18.19
C ASP A 27 25.25 -3.88 16.76
N LEU A 28 26.30 -4.37 16.11
CA LEU A 28 26.28 -4.92 14.76
C LEU A 28 25.37 -6.15 14.61
N ASN A 29 25.03 -6.85 15.70
CA ASN A 29 24.05 -7.93 15.66
C ASN A 29 22.65 -7.41 15.25
N ILE A 30 22.30 -6.16 15.62
CA ILE A 30 21.06 -5.52 15.20
C ILE A 30 21.09 -5.31 13.69
N LEU A 31 22.19 -4.78 13.16
CA LEU A 31 22.39 -4.60 11.72
C LEU A 31 22.28 -5.94 10.98
N GLY A 32 22.93 -7.00 11.50
CA GLY A 32 22.86 -8.34 10.93
C GLY A 32 21.42 -8.86 10.79
N LYS A 33 20.58 -8.66 11.83
CA LYS A 33 19.15 -9.05 11.79
C LYS A 33 18.34 -8.25 10.78
N ILE A 34 18.59 -6.94 10.66
CA ILE A 34 17.92 -6.08 9.68
C ILE A 34 18.27 -6.55 8.27
N MET A 35 19.54 -6.76 7.98
CA MET A 35 20.01 -7.22 6.67
C MET A 35 19.49 -8.64 6.34
N GLN A 36 19.42 -9.53 7.34
CA GLN A 36 18.85 -10.87 7.15
C GLN A 36 17.38 -10.79 6.75
N GLY A 37 16.56 -9.95 7.43
CA GLY A 37 15.15 -9.74 7.08
C GLY A 37 14.99 -9.21 5.64
N GLY A 38 15.84 -8.31 5.20
CA GLY A 38 15.88 -7.83 3.82
C GLY A 38 16.24 -8.93 2.81
N ALA A 39 17.28 -9.71 3.13
CA ALA A 39 17.71 -10.84 2.29
C ALA A 39 16.60 -11.90 2.15
N ASP A 40 15.95 -12.27 3.26
CA ASP A 40 14.85 -13.24 3.26
C ASP A 40 13.70 -12.80 2.34
N LYS A 41 13.35 -11.50 2.36
CA LYS A 41 12.28 -10.97 1.50
C LYS A 41 12.69 -10.90 0.03
N VAL A 42 13.94 -10.61 -0.29
CA VAL A 42 14.43 -10.67 -1.67
C VAL A 42 14.42 -12.10 -2.20
N ILE A 43 14.80 -13.08 -1.39
CA ILE A 43 14.74 -14.52 -1.73
C ILE A 43 13.29 -14.96 -1.93
N GLU A 44 12.37 -14.61 -1.01
CA GLU A 44 10.94 -14.88 -1.13
C GLU A 44 10.34 -14.30 -2.43
N ALA A 45 10.82 -13.11 -2.83
CA ALA A 45 10.45 -12.50 -4.11
C ALA A 45 10.95 -13.28 -5.33
N GLY A 46 11.92 -14.20 -5.16
CA GLY A 46 12.60 -14.90 -6.23
C GLY A 46 13.76 -14.11 -6.85
N GLY A 47 14.19 -13.04 -6.16
CA GLY A 47 15.31 -12.20 -6.58
C GLY A 47 16.64 -12.60 -5.93
N THR A 48 17.71 -11.92 -6.33
CA THR A 48 19.05 -12.08 -5.76
C THR A 48 19.51 -10.79 -5.10
N LEU A 49 20.00 -10.89 -3.86
CA LEU A 49 20.67 -9.77 -3.21
C LEU A 49 22.12 -9.72 -3.71
N ALA A 50 22.43 -8.69 -4.51
CA ALA A 50 23.71 -8.61 -5.26
C ALA A 50 24.79 -7.77 -4.56
N GLY A 51 24.50 -7.22 -3.38
CA GLY A 51 25.42 -6.38 -2.63
C GLY A 51 24.74 -5.16 -2.02
N GLY A 52 25.44 -4.04 -1.92
CA GLY A 52 24.89 -2.82 -1.38
C GLY A 52 25.96 -1.84 -0.90
N HIS A 53 25.53 -0.83 -0.12
CA HIS A 53 26.38 0.18 0.47
C HIS A 53 25.96 0.51 1.89
N SER A 54 26.94 0.80 2.76
CA SER A 54 26.70 1.22 4.15
C SER A 54 27.34 2.58 4.42
N ILE A 55 26.65 3.40 5.22
CA ILE A 55 27.06 4.75 5.60
C ILE A 55 26.96 4.87 7.11
N ALA A 56 27.96 5.48 7.77
CA ALA A 56 27.87 5.88 9.17
C ALA A 56 26.87 7.04 9.31
N ASP A 57 25.91 6.93 10.23
CA ASP A 57 24.85 7.93 10.47
C ASP A 57 24.48 7.93 11.96
N SER A 58 23.79 8.96 12.42
CA SER A 58 23.21 9.01 13.77
C SER A 58 22.02 8.09 13.96
N ASP A 59 21.29 7.78 12.88
CA ASP A 59 20.06 7.03 12.87
C ASP A 59 20.14 5.78 11.99
N VAL A 60 19.40 4.75 12.36
CA VAL A 60 19.26 3.56 11.52
C VAL A 60 18.29 3.86 10.38
N LYS A 61 18.81 3.73 9.14
CA LYS A 61 17.98 3.77 7.92
C LYS A 61 18.33 2.56 7.07
N TYR A 62 17.32 1.83 6.62
CA TYR A 62 17.51 0.64 5.80
C TYR A 62 16.54 0.63 4.63
N GLY A 63 17.01 0.29 3.47
CA GLY A 63 16.24 0.15 2.26
C GLY A 63 16.93 -0.69 1.21
N LEU A 64 16.23 -0.88 0.09
CA LEU A 64 16.76 -1.61 -1.05
C LEU A 64 16.63 -0.74 -2.31
N SER A 65 17.65 -0.79 -3.17
CA SER A 65 17.49 -0.43 -4.58
C SER A 65 17.17 -1.70 -5.34
N VAL A 66 15.99 -1.75 -5.98
CA VAL A 66 15.45 -2.97 -6.60
C VAL A 66 15.38 -2.81 -8.10
N MET A 67 15.76 -3.88 -8.82
CA MET A 67 15.56 -4.00 -10.26
C MET A 67 14.70 -5.22 -10.57
N GLY A 68 13.74 -5.03 -11.47
CA GLY A 68 12.85 -6.07 -11.99
C GLY A 68 12.72 -5.99 -13.50
N THR A 69 11.97 -6.91 -14.06
CA THR A 69 11.63 -6.92 -15.49
C THR A 69 10.13 -7.10 -15.66
N VAL A 70 9.59 -6.48 -16.70
CA VAL A 70 8.21 -6.63 -17.14
C VAL A 70 8.18 -6.70 -18.66
N HIS A 71 7.24 -7.46 -19.24
CA HIS A 71 7.04 -7.45 -20.67
C HIS A 71 6.48 -6.09 -21.12
N PRO A 72 7.02 -5.44 -22.15
CA PRO A 72 6.60 -4.08 -22.53
C PRO A 72 5.09 -3.93 -22.81
N GLU A 73 4.44 -4.98 -23.28
CA GLU A 73 2.98 -4.99 -23.57
C GLU A 73 2.12 -5.26 -22.31
N HIS A 74 2.73 -5.58 -21.17
CA HIS A 74 2.05 -5.91 -19.91
C HIS A 74 2.42 -4.98 -18.76
N ILE A 75 2.91 -3.77 -19.07
CA ILE A 75 3.21 -2.76 -18.06
C ILE A 75 1.89 -2.15 -17.56
N TYR A 76 1.64 -2.24 -16.25
CA TYR A 76 0.57 -1.48 -15.63
C TYR A 76 1.01 -0.03 -15.41
N SER A 77 0.20 0.92 -15.90
CA SER A 77 0.29 2.32 -15.55
C SER A 77 -0.68 2.63 -14.40
N ASN A 78 -0.46 3.71 -13.67
CA ASN A 78 -1.37 4.09 -12.60
C ASN A 78 -2.60 4.86 -13.09
N ASN A 79 -2.53 5.61 -14.19
CA ASN A 79 -3.55 6.57 -14.64
C ASN A 79 -4.33 6.15 -15.90
N THR A 80 -4.36 4.87 -16.23
CA THR A 80 -5.04 4.32 -17.42
C THR A 80 -6.40 3.68 -17.10
N GLY A 81 -6.92 3.90 -15.88
CA GLY A 81 -8.25 3.45 -15.46
C GLY A 81 -9.37 4.03 -16.34
N GLN A 82 -10.47 3.28 -16.44
CA GLN A 82 -11.61 3.57 -17.32
C GLN A 82 -12.91 3.69 -16.51
N PRO A 83 -13.92 4.43 -17.02
CA PRO A 83 -15.24 4.42 -16.42
C PRO A 83 -15.82 3.00 -16.33
N SER A 84 -16.41 2.66 -15.20
CA SER A 84 -16.96 1.34 -14.82
C SER A 84 -15.94 0.36 -14.22
N ASP A 85 -14.65 0.63 -14.23
CA ASP A 85 -13.67 -0.22 -13.53
C ASP A 85 -14.00 -0.33 -12.05
N VAL A 86 -13.82 -1.52 -11.51
CA VAL A 86 -13.96 -1.82 -10.09
C VAL A 86 -12.59 -1.66 -9.42
N LEU A 87 -12.56 -0.96 -8.30
CA LEU A 87 -11.35 -0.78 -7.50
C LEU A 87 -11.23 -1.91 -6.47
N ILE A 88 -10.12 -2.63 -6.51
CA ILE A 88 -9.81 -3.72 -5.57
C ILE A 88 -8.51 -3.42 -4.84
N LEU A 89 -8.59 -3.34 -3.50
CA LEU A 89 -7.45 -3.16 -2.61
C LEU A 89 -7.06 -4.51 -2.01
N THR A 90 -5.75 -4.83 -1.99
CA THR A 90 -5.27 -6.18 -1.63
C THR A 90 -4.79 -6.34 -0.20
N LYS A 91 -4.60 -5.24 0.55
CA LYS A 91 -4.22 -5.27 1.98
C LYS A 91 -5.03 -4.27 2.79
N LYS A 92 -4.99 -4.46 4.11
CA LYS A 92 -5.65 -3.58 5.08
C LYS A 92 -4.95 -2.22 5.19
N LEU A 93 -5.71 -1.17 5.55
CA LEU A 93 -5.20 0.17 5.85
C LEU A 93 -5.11 0.41 7.37
N GLY A 94 -4.27 1.37 7.79
CA GLY A 94 -4.16 1.79 9.19
C GLY A 94 -2.83 1.41 9.85
N VAL A 95 -1.81 0.99 9.08
CA VAL A 95 -0.48 0.60 9.59
C VAL A 95 0.18 1.76 10.33
N GLY A 96 0.12 3.00 9.81
CA GLY A 96 0.75 4.16 10.43
C GLY A 96 0.13 4.49 11.78
N LEU A 97 -1.20 4.47 11.90
CA LEU A 97 -1.95 4.69 13.15
C LEU A 97 -1.55 3.68 14.22
N VAL A 98 -1.56 2.38 13.89
CA VAL A 98 -1.21 1.30 14.82
C VAL A 98 0.26 1.40 15.25
N CYS A 99 1.18 1.63 14.32
CA CYS A 99 2.60 1.79 14.63
C CYS A 99 2.84 3.01 15.53
N ASN A 100 2.11 4.12 15.32
CA ASN A 100 2.23 5.30 16.15
C ASN A 100 1.71 5.06 17.58
N ALA A 101 0.56 4.41 17.74
CA ALA A 101 0.04 3.99 19.04
C ALA A 101 1.02 3.02 19.75
N ASN A 102 1.61 2.07 19.02
CA ASN A 102 2.57 1.13 19.56
C ASN A 102 3.85 1.80 20.11
N ARG A 103 4.30 2.90 19.52
CA ARG A 103 5.48 3.64 20.00
C ARG A 103 5.34 4.18 21.42
N VAL A 104 4.11 4.40 21.87
CA VAL A 104 3.80 4.90 23.22
C VAL A 104 3.16 3.84 24.11
N GLY A 105 3.09 2.58 23.63
CA GLY A 105 2.57 1.45 24.40
C GLY A 105 1.04 1.33 24.45
N GLU A 106 0.31 2.06 23.58
CA GLU A 106 -1.15 2.16 23.59
C GLU A 106 -1.83 1.40 22.43
N ALA A 107 -1.06 0.61 21.66
CA ALA A 107 -1.65 -0.18 20.58
C ALA A 107 -2.65 -1.22 21.13
N PRO A 108 -3.85 -1.36 20.54
CA PRO A 108 -4.80 -2.40 20.90
C PRO A 108 -4.21 -3.80 20.75
N LEU A 109 -4.70 -4.75 21.58
CA LEU A 109 -4.27 -6.14 21.54
C LEU A 109 -4.44 -6.74 20.13
N GLY A 110 -3.38 -7.37 19.60
CA GLY A 110 -3.34 -7.96 18.27
C GLY A 110 -3.16 -6.97 17.11
N ALA A 111 -3.16 -5.66 17.39
CA ALA A 111 -3.05 -4.65 16.35
C ALA A 111 -1.66 -4.63 15.69
N ILE A 112 -0.61 -4.69 16.50
CA ILE A 112 0.76 -4.66 15.97
C ILE A 112 1.11 -5.94 15.21
N GLU A 113 0.62 -7.10 15.67
CA GLU A 113 0.78 -8.36 14.98
C GLU A 113 0.12 -8.33 13.59
N ASP A 114 -1.12 -7.81 13.50
CA ASP A 114 -1.85 -7.66 12.24
C ASP A 114 -1.13 -6.67 11.30
N ALA A 115 -0.63 -5.55 11.83
CA ALA A 115 0.15 -4.57 11.07
C ALA A 115 1.47 -5.17 10.54
N VAL A 116 2.23 -5.88 11.39
CA VAL A 116 3.48 -6.54 10.99
C VAL A 116 3.22 -7.63 9.95
N SER A 117 2.19 -8.44 10.12
CA SER A 117 1.78 -9.44 9.14
C SER A 117 1.49 -8.80 7.78
N SER A 118 0.72 -7.69 7.76
CA SER A 118 0.44 -6.93 6.54
C SER A 118 1.72 -6.38 5.90
N MET A 119 2.61 -5.74 6.69
CA MET A 119 3.85 -5.14 6.20
C MET A 119 4.83 -6.19 5.63
N THR A 120 4.89 -7.37 6.22
CA THR A 120 5.83 -8.43 5.81
C THR A 120 5.32 -9.31 4.68
N THR A 121 4.03 -9.27 4.37
CA THR A 121 3.46 -9.97 3.20
C THR A 121 3.85 -9.24 1.92
N LEU A 122 4.47 -9.94 0.96
CA LEU A 122 4.81 -9.37 -0.35
C LEU A 122 3.55 -9.16 -1.21
N ASN A 123 3.57 -8.14 -2.06
CA ASN A 123 2.54 -7.92 -3.08
C ASN A 123 2.68 -8.88 -4.29
N LYS A 124 3.62 -9.85 -4.23
CA LYS A 124 3.94 -10.80 -5.27
C LYS A 124 2.72 -11.60 -5.74
N ALA A 125 2.03 -12.28 -4.81
CA ALA A 125 0.88 -13.10 -5.16
C ALA A 125 -0.23 -12.30 -5.84
N ALA A 126 -0.52 -11.08 -5.35
CA ALA A 126 -1.52 -10.21 -5.97
C ALA A 126 -1.13 -9.82 -7.40
N SER A 127 0.15 -9.48 -7.63
CA SER A 127 0.67 -9.16 -8.97
C SER A 127 0.66 -10.37 -9.90
N GLU A 128 1.08 -11.56 -9.44
CA GLU A 128 1.07 -12.77 -10.26
C GLU A 128 -0.36 -13.18 -10.66
N ILE A 129 -1.32 -13.11 -9.73
CA ILE A 129 -2.73 -13.39 -10.02
C ILE A 129 -3.29 -12.39 -11.04
N SER A 130 -2.92 -11.10 -10.95
CA SER A 130 -3.45 -10.06 -11.82
C SER A 130 -3.15 -10.27 -13.30
N HIS A 131 -2.09 -11.00 -13.65
CA HIS A 131 -1.72 -11.27 -15.05
C HIS A 131 -2.74 -12.10 -15.84
N ALA A 132 -3.69 -12.76 -15.15
CA ALA A 132 -4.77 -13.53 -15.80
C ALA A 132 -6.03 -12.69 -16.04
N PHE A 133 -6.03 -11.38 -15.71
CA PHE A 133 -7.19 -10.51 -15.74
C PHE A 133 -6.93 -9.23 -16.52
N ASP A 134 -8.00 -8.57 -16.98
CA ASP A 134 -7.95 -7.29 -17.69
C ASP A 134 -7.83 -6.14 -16.68
N ILE A 135 -6.58 -5.80 -16.34
CA ILE A 135 -6.21 -4.74 -15.40
C ILE A 135 -5.93 -3.48 -16.19
N HIS A 136 -6.73 -2.44 -15.99
CA HIS A 136 -6.55 -1.17 -16.67
C HIS A 136 -5.56 -0.22 -15.99
N ALA A 137 -5.48 -0.25 -14.66
CA ALA A 137 -4.51 0.54 -13.91
C ALA A 137 -4.14 -0.15 -12.58
N CYS A 138 -2.94 0.12 -12.07
CA CYS A 138 -2.48 -0.37 -10.79
C CYS A 138 -1.52 0.63 -10.15
N THR A 139 -1.58 0.74 -8.81
CA THR A 139 -0.58 1.41 -7.98
C THR A 139 -0.39 0.62 -6.68
N ASP A 140 0.74 0.78 -6.00
CA ASP A 140 0.85 0.37 -4.61
C ASP A 140 0.41 1.51 -3.68
N VAL A 141 -0.10 1.15 -2.51
CA VAL A 141 -0.61 2.11 -1.52
C VAL A 141 0.40 2.22 -0.39
N THR A 142 1.19 3.28 -0.39
CA THR A 142 2.30 3.47 0.54
C THR A 142 2.23 4.80 1.31
N GLY A 143 3.30 5.56 1.36
CA GLY A 143 3.45 6.74 2.21
C GLY A 143 2.49 7.90 1.94
N PHE A 144 1.98 8.03 0.71
CA PHE A 144 0.99 9.05 0.35
C PHE A 144 -0.45 8.66 0.69
N SER A 145 -0.66 7.57 1.40
CA SER A 145 -1.98 7.06 1.81
C SER A 145 -2.82 6.47 0.68
N PHE A 146 -3.95 5.88 1.05
CA PHE A 146 -4.92 5.39 0.07
C PHE A 146 -5.44 6.51 -0.84
N LEU A 147 -5.86 7.65 -0.28
CA LEU A 147 -6.42 8.75 -1.07
C LEU A 147 -5.38 9.48 -1.91
N GLY A 148 -4.14 9.59 -1.44
CA GLY A 148 -3.04 10.16 -2.21
C GLY A 148 -2.74 9.33 -3.46
N HIS A 149 -2.47 8.03 -3.30
CA HIS A 149 -2.20 7.14 -4.43
C HIS A 149 -3.42 6.96 -5.35
N LEU A 150 -4.64 6.90 -4.78
CA LEU A 150 -5.86 6.92 -5.61
C LEU A 150 -5.95 8.20 -6.45
N SER A 151 -5.53 9.35 -5.91
CA SER A 151 -5.55 10.62 -6.66
C SER A 151 -4.62 10.62 -7.87
N GLU A 152 -3.53 9.83 -7.82
CA GLU A 152 -2.59 9.62 -8.92
C GLU A 152 -3.13 8.68 -10.01
N MET A 153 -4.12 7.83 -9.65
CA MET A 153 -4.79 6.94 -10.61
C MET A 153 -5.86 7.65 -11.45
N LEU A 154 -6.22 8.87 -11.10
CA LEU A 154 -7.26 9.62 -11.81
C LEU A 154 -6.70 10.31 -13.05
N ASN A 155 -7.53 10.36 -14.09
CA ASN A 155 -7.36 11.15 -15.28
C ASN A 155 -8.57 12.08 -15.49
N ASP A 156 -8.62 12.79 -16.60
CA ASP A 156 -9.67 13.79 -16.88
C ASP A 156 -11.05 13.17 -17.15
N ASP A 157 -11.11 11.87 -17.43
CA ASP A 157 -12.33 11.16 -17.84
C ASP A 157 -13.07 10.48 -16.69
N ILE A 158 -12.42 10.33 -15.51
CA ILE A 158 -12.93 9.49 -14.42
C ILE A 158 -13.01 10.22 -13.08
N THR A 159 -13.94 9.74 -12.25
CA THR A 159 -14.10 10.05 -10.84
C THR A 159 -14.14 8.73 -10.06
N ALA A 160 -13.47 8.67 -8.91
CA ALA A 160 -13.55 7.54 -8.01
C ALA A 160 -14.74 7.66 -7.05
N LEU A 161 -15.55 6.61 -6.95
CA LEU A 161 -16.57 6.44 -5.91
C LEU A 161 -16.08 5.36 -4.94
N ILE A 162 -15.77 5.73 -3.72
CA ILE A 162 -15.23 4.85 -2.68
C ILE A 162 -16.33 4.49 -1.70
N ASP A 163 -16.42 3.21 -1.37
CA ASP A 163 -17.28 2.65 -0.33
C ASP A 163 -16.44 2.44 0.95
N SER A 164 -16.58 3.35 1.91
CA SER A 164 -15.80 3.33 3.14
C SER A 164 -16.04 2.10 4.02
N ILE A 165 -17.25 1.51 3.94
CA ILE A 165 -17.61 0.30 4.72
C ILE A 165 -16.84 -0.92 4.21
N SER A 166 -16.51 -0.94 2.92
CA SER A 166 -15.79 -2.06 2.28
C SER A 166 -14.26 -1.98 2.43
N ILE A 167 -13.73 -0.89 3.01
CA ILE A 167 -12.28 -0.75 3.23
C ILE A 167 -11.80 -1.76 4.28
N PRO A 168 -10.86 -2.65 3.94
CA PRO A 168 -10.26 -3.53 4.92
C PRO A 168 -9.31 -2.74 5.84
N VAL A 169 -9.49 -2.88 7.15
CA VAL A 169 -8.76 -2.09 8.16
C VAL A 169 -7.98 -3.00 9.09
N ILE A 170 -6.77 -2.58 9.46
CA ILE A 170 -5.93 -3.25 10.48
C ILE A 170 -6.67 -3.25 11.81
N THR A 171 -6.59 -4.37 12.52
CA THR A 171 -7.20 -4.53 13.84
C THR A 171 -6.88 -3.35 14.75
N GLY A 172 -7.90 -2.70 15.27
CA GLY A 172 -7.77 -1.56 16.18
C GLY A 172 -7.38 -0.22 15.56
N ALA A 173 -7.13 -0.13 14.24
CA ALA A 173 -6.69 1.15 13.64
C ALA A 173 -7.74 2.27 13.76
N LEU A 174 -9.04 1.97 13.62
CA LEU A 174 -10.11 2.94 13.85
C LEU A 174 -10.08 3.49 15.29
N ARG A 175 -9.89 2.60 16.28
CA ARG A 175 -9.74 3.01 17.68
C ARG A 175 -8.50 3.89 17.87
N CYS A 176 -7.36 3.55 17.26
CA CYS A 176 -6.17 4.41 17.32
C CYS A 176 -6.45 5.81 16.75
N ALA A 177 -7.24 5.92 15.69
CA ALA A 177 -7.64 7.22 15.12
C ALA A 177 -8.59 7.98 16.05
N ASP A 178 -9.60 7.32 16.65
CA ASP A 178 -10.53 7.93 17.62
C ASP A 178 -9.80 8.41 18.88
N GLU A 179 -8.72 7.74 19.29
CA GLU A 179 -7.84 8.12 20.41
C GLU A 179 -6.72 9.09 19.99
N PHE A 180 -6.76 9.61 18.75
CA PHE A 180 -5.84 10.63 18.20
C PHE A 180 -4.36 10.19 18.08
N PHE A 181 -4.07 8.90 17.90
CA PHE A 181 -2.73 8.43 17.56
C PHE A 181 -2.39 8.70 16.08
N LEU A 182 -2.63 9.95 15.65
CA LEU A 182 -2.47 10.37 14.26
C LEU A 182 -1.00 10.57 13.89
N THR A 183 -0.69 10.39 12.60
CA THR A 183 0.65 10.62 12.08
C THR A 183 0.77 12.02 11.45
N ALA A 184 1.93 12.68 11.59
CA ALA A 184 2.17 13.93 10.89
C ALA A 184 2.15 13.77 9.35
N ALA A 185 2.38 12.54 8.86
CA ALA A 185 2.28 12.24 7.44
C ALA A 185 0.82 12.24 6.96
N ALA A 186 -0.14 11.75 7.76
CA ALA A 186 -1.56 11.81 7.42
C ALA A 186 -2.04 13.25 7.19
N GLN A 187 -1.60 14.20 8.03
CA GLN A 187 -1.94 15.62 7.84
C GLN A 187 -1.32 16.19 6.55
N ARG A 188 -0.08 15.81 6.22
CA ARG A 188 0.54 16.21 4.93
C ARG A 188 -0.20 15.61 3.74
N ASN A 189 -0.62 14.35 3.83
CA ASN A 189 -1.41 13.67 2.80
C ASN A 189 -2.76 14.37 2.61
N ARG A 190 -3.46 14.71 3.70
CA ARG A 190 -4.72 15.47 3.65
C ARG A 190 -4.53 16.80 2.92
N ASN A 191 -3.48 17.55 3.24
CA ASN A 191 -3.17 18.82 2.58
C ASN A 191 -2.81 18.64 1.09
N HIS A 192 -2.12 17.55 0.74
CA HIS A 192 -1.74 17.25 -0.65
C HIS A 192 -2.96 16.87 -1.51
N VAL A 193 -3.87 16.05 -0.98
CA VAL A 193 -5.11 15.68 -1.67
C VAL A 193 -6.04 16.91 -1.80
N GLY A 194 -6.12 17.74 -0.74
CA GLY A 194 -6.86 19.00 -0.73
C GLY A 194 -8.33 18.83 -1.15
N ASP A 195 -8.79 19.66 -2.08
CA ASP A 195 -10.18 19.71 -2.54
C ASP A 195 -10.55 18.57 -3.52
N LYS A 196 -9.63 17.64 -3.77
CA LYS A 196 -9.91 16.51 -4.68
C LYS A 196 -10.84 15.46 -4.07
N VAL A 197 -11.13 15.50 -2.77
CA VAL A 197 -11.99 14.53 -2.09
C VAL A 197 -13.19 15.19 -1.43
N CYS A 198 -14.35 14.53 -1.56
CA CYS A 198 -15.59 14.88 -0.89
C CYS A 198 -16.06 13.68 -0.07
N PHE A 199 -16.16 13.85 1.24
CA PHE A 199 -16.70 12.84 2.17
C PHE A 199 -18.20 13.05 2.38
N ALA A 200 -18.96 11.96 2.42
CA ALA A 200 -20.35 12.00 2.86
C ALA A 200 -20.40 12.35 4.36
N LYS A 201 -21.47 13.06 4.79
CA LYS A 201 -21.60 13.59 6.16
C LYS A 201 -21.58 12.54 7.27
N ASN A 202 -21.87 11.29 6.94
CA ASN A 202 -21.93 10.16 7.86
C ASN A 202 -20.60 9.40 8.00
N ILE A 203 -19.55 9.80 7.28
CA ILE A 203 -18.25 9.15 7.41
C ILE A 203 -17.64 9.51 8.77
N PRO A 204 -17.28 8.53 9.61
CA PRO A 204 -16.64 8.79 10.89
C PRO A 204 -15.26 9.40 10.70
N PHE A 205 -14.85 10.28 11.64
CA PHE A 205 -13.51 10.86 11.67
C PHE A 205 -12.40 9.81 11.59
N SER A 206 -12.54 8.71 12.35
CA SER A 206 -11.57 7.62 12.35
C SER A 206 -11.39 6.97 10.98
N MET A 207 -12.44 6.84 10.18
CA MET A 207 -12.34 6.32 8.82
C MET A 207 -11.67 7.33 7.88
N GLU A 208 -11.97 8.63 8.00
CA GLU A 208 -11.25 9.65 7.23
C GLU A 208 -9.74 9.57 7.51
N GLU A 209 -9.34 9.45 8.79
CA GLU A 209 -7.93 9.36 9.18
C GLU A 209 -7.26 8.07 8.65
N VAL A 210 -7.95 6.94 8.66
CA VAL A 210 -7.46 5.69 8.04
C VAL A 210 -7.20 5.87 6.55
N LEU A 211 -8.06 6.60 5.83
CA LEU A 211 -7.90 6.84 4.40
C LEU A 211 -6.74 7.80 4.06
N PHE A 212 -6.32 8.65 4.99
CA PHE A 212 -5.14 9.51 4.87
C PHE A 212 -3.89 8.94 5.55
N ASP A 213 -4.01 7.82 6.28
CA ASP A 213 -2.90 7.22 7.01
C ASP A 213 -1.81 6.70 6.07
N PRO A 214 -0.52 7.03 6.28
CA PRO A 214 0.57 6.48 5.48
C PRO A 214 0.69 4.97 5.72
N GLN A 215 0.86 4.21 4.64
CA GLN A 215 1.05 2.77 4.72
C GLN A 215 2.53 2.43 4.54
N THR A 216 3.07 1.61 5.42
CA THR A 216 4.35 0.94 5.22
C THR A 216 4.07 -0.41 4.57
N SER A 217 4.63 -0.65 3.40
CA SER A 217 4.42 -1.90 2.64
C SER A 217 2.93 -2.25 2.46
N GLY A 218 2.12 -1.27 2.09
CA GLY A 218 0.69 -1.46 1.84
C GLY A 218 0.41 -2.34 0.62
N GLY A 219 -0.85 -2.53 0.32
CA GLY A 219 -1.32 -3.38 -0.77
C GLY A 219 -1.27 -2.72 -2.14
N LEU A 220 -1.63 -3.48 -3.15
CA LEU A 220 -1.89 -2.97 -4.49
C LEU A 220 -3.36 -2.50 -4.58
N LEU A 221 -3.57 -1.40 -5.28
CA LEU A 221 -4.89 -0.91 -5.67
C LEU A 221 -5.02 -1.09 -7.19
N PHE A 222 -5.89 -2.01 -7.59
CA PHE A 222 -6.17 -2.33 -8.99
C PHE A 222 -7.45 -1.66 -9.46
N ALA A 223 -7.44 -1.12 -10.68
CA ALA A 223 -8.62 -0.81 -11.48
C ALA A 223 -8.85 -1.96 -12.47
N VAL A 224 -9.89 -2.73 -12.24
CA VAL A 224 -10.17 -3.98 -12.93
C VAL A 224 -11.44 -3.83 -13.77
N LYS A 225 -11.45 -4.38 -14.97
CA LYS A 225 -12.64 -4.45 -15.81
C LYS A 225 -13.81 -5.06 -15.04
N ALA A 226 -14.94 -4.39 -15.05
CA ALA A 226 -16.09 -4.74 -14.19
C ALA A 226 -16.55 -6.20 -14.34
N THR A 227 -16.48 -6.77 -15.55
CA THR A 227 -16.90 -8.17 -15.83
C THR A 227 -15.97 -9.22 -15.21
N GLU A 228 -14.75 -8.85 -14.83
CA GLU A 228 -13.74 -9.76 -14.28
C GLU A 228 -13.49 -9.56 -12.78
N ALA A 229 -14.00 -8.46 -12.22
CA ALA A 229 -13.72 -8.05 -10.85
C ALA A 229 -14.14 -9.09 -9.78
N ASP A 230 -15.23 -9.85 -10.00
CA ASP A 230 -15.66 -10.90 -9.05
C ASP A 230 -14.73 -12.10 -9.08
N ALA A 231 -14.32 -12.54 -10.27
CA ALA A 231 -13.39 -13.64 -10.45
C ALA A 231 -12.01 -13.27 -9.88
N PHE A 232 -11.50 -12.07 -10.20
CA PHE A 232 -10.24 -11.59 -9.67
C PHE A 232 -10.24 -11.51 -8.13
N LEU A 233 -11.28 -10.93 -7.53
CA LEU A 233 -11.41 -10.89 -6.06
C LEU A 233 -11.46 -12.30 -5.45
N HIS A 234 -12.12 -13.25 -6.12
CA HIS A 234 -12.18 -14.65 -5.68
C HIS A 234 -10.78 -15.26 -5.60
N GLU A 235 -9.98 -15.13 -6.66
CA GLU A 235 -8.61 -15.65 -6.71
C GLU A 235 -7.69 -15.01 -5.65
N LEU A 236 -7.79 -13.68 -5.45
CA LEU A 236 -7.03 -12.99 -4.40
C LEU A 236 -7.39 -13.54 -3.00
N LYS A 237 -8.67 -13.76 -2.72
CA LYS A 237 -9.12 -14.33 -1.45
C LYS A 237 -8.73 -15.80 -1.28
N ALA A 238 -8.78 -16.58 -2.35
CA ALA A 238 -8.32 -17.97 -2.36
C ALA A 238 -6.81 -18.07 -2.05
N ALA A 239 -6.03 -17.07 -2.45
CA ALA A 239 -4.61 -16.92 -2.08
C ALA A 239 -4.39 -16.39 -0.64
N GLY A 240 -5.45 -16.21 0.16
CA GLY A 240 -5.37 -15.75 1.55
C GLY A 240 -5.17 -14.24 1.71
N LEU A 241 -5.32 -13.44 0.67
CA LEU A 241 -5.17 -11.99 0.74
C LEU A 241 -6.46 -11.35 1.30
N PRO A 242 -6.35 -10.31 2.17
CA PRO A 242 -7.50 -9.58 2.72
C PRO A 242 -8.08 -8.59 1.69
N ALA A 243 -8.22 -9.04 0.43
CA ALA A 243 -8.65 -8.22 -0.67
C ALA A 243 -10.14 -7.85 -0.59
N ALA A 244 -10.47 -6.63 -1.00
CA ALA A 244 -11.84 -6.13 -1.02
C ALA A 244 -12.10 -5.22 -2.23
N LYS A 245 -13.36 -5.24 -2.73
CA LYS A 245 -13.83 -4.20 -3.65
C LYS A 245 -14.10 -2.95 -2.82
N VAL A 246 -13.33 -1.90 -3.05
CA VAL A 246 -13.37 -0.67 -2.25
C VAL A 246 -14.06 0.49 -2.95
N GLY A 247 -14.46 0.30 -4.21
CA GLY A 247 -15.10 1.33 -5.00
C GLY A 247 -15.10 1.03 -6.48
N ARG A 248 -15.33 2.07 -7.27
CA ARG A 248 -15.30 2.01 -8.73
C ARG A 248 -14.98 3.36 -9.35
N PHE A 249 -14.52 3.35 -10.58
CA PHE A 249 -14.48 4.54 -11.43
C PHE A 249 -15.81 4.76 -12.14
N VAL A 250 -16.20 6.01 -12.26
CA VAL A 250 -17.35 6.47 -13.07
C VAL A 250 -16.90 7.58 -13.99
N LYS A 251 -17.72 7.96 -14.96
CA LYS A 251 -17.46 9.16 -15.78
C LYS A 251 -17.25 10.38 -14.90
N ARG A 252 -16.35 11.26 -15.32
CA ARG A 252 -15.93 12.47 -14.60
C ARG A 252 -17.13 13.23 -14.03
N ARG A 253 -16.99 13.64 -12.75
CA ARG A 253 -17.89 14.51 -11.99
C ARG A 253 -17.12 15.75 -11.50
N ASP A 254 -17.80 16.63 -10.80
CA ASP A 254 -17.24 17.89 -10.29
C ASP A 254 -16.05 17.67 -9.35
N VAL A 255 -16.13 16.66 -8.45
CA VAL A 255 -15.04 16.29 -7.54
C VAL A 255 -14.39 14.97 -7.98
N PRO A 256 -13.06 14.89 -7.97
CA PRO A 256 -12.32 13.69 -8.40
C PRO A 256 -12.61 12.42 -7.60
N ILE A 257 -12.81 12.53 -6.27
CA ILE A 257 -13.03 11.39 -5.36
C ILE A 257 -14.24 11.67 -4.48
N TYR A 258 -15.19 10.75 -4.42
CA TYR A 258 -16.27 10.74 -3.44
C TYR A 258 -16.11 9.53 -2.53
N VAL A 259 -16.20 9.75 -1.22
CA VAL A 259 -16.19 8.71 -0.18
C VAL A 259 -17.58 8.66 0.48
N ASN A 260 -18.25 7.50 0.39
CA ASN A 260 -19.61 7.26 0.86
C ASN A 260 -19.63 6.23 2.00
#